data_646a28a66927602d3c1fb2239b1c49c7
#
_entry.id   646a28a66927602d3c1fb2239b1c49c7
#
_cell.length_a   1.000
_cell.length_b   1.000
_cell.length_c   1.000
_cell.angle_alpha   90.00
_cell.angle_beta   90.00
_cell.angle_gamma   90.00
#
_symmetry.space_group_name_H-M   'P 1'
#
loop_
_entity.id
_entity.type
_entity.pdbx_description
1 polymer ?
#
loop_
_entity_poly.entity_id
_entity_poly.type
_entity_poly.pdbx_seq_one_letter_code
_entity_poly.pdbx_strand_id
1 'polypeptide(L)'
;RKTVTVAADAVTQVDVTLEHSVKTDGWLAADMHLHTKRSFDSKLLAAHRVVSEVVSGVHVLVPTEHGFHYDFSDLIKSLDYGQRAVSIPGSEYNFQGGHAGIYPVVYDPTGPFLGAPPWQEWPKPNMADPETYFPLIHQQAGSPLVIINHPRLPPDLGYFLNIRWRPGLPLSTAGLFDGMEILNGYA
;
A
#
# COMPACT_ATOMS: atom_id res chain seq x y z
N ARG A 1 3.40 -15.26 -28.57
CA ARG A 1 2.38 -14.51 -29.31
C ARG A 1 1.65 -15.48 -30.25
N LYS A 2 0.32 -15.52 -30.18
CA LYS A 2 -0.52 -16.37 -31.04
C LYS A 2 -1.41 -15.46 -31.89
N THR A 3 -1.43 -15.66 -33.20
CA THR A 3 -2.33 -14.94 -34.09
C THR A 3 -3.61 -15.74 -34.25
N VAL A 4 -4.75 -15.09 -34.14
CA VAL A 4 -6.07 -15.69 -34.26
C VAL A 4 -6.81 -15.02 -35.41
N THR A 5 -7.40 -15.82 -36.30
CA THR A 5 -8.28 -15.31 -37.34
C THR A 5 -9.72 -15.39 -36.84
N VAL A 6 -10.41 -14.27 -36.86
CA VAL A 6 -11.83 -14.18 -36.49
C VAL A 6 -12.65 -14.11 -37.78
N ALA A 7 -13.61 -15.02 -37.94
CA ALA A 7 -14.55 -14.99 -39.06
C ALA A 7 -15.86 -14.32 -38.64
N ALA A 8 -16.57 -13.71 -39.60
CA ALA A 8 -17.89 -13.15 -39.36
C ALA A 8 -18.87 -14.28 -39.01
N ASP A 9 -19.78 -14.01 -38.09
CA ASP A 9 -20.84 -14.91 -37.63
C ASP A 9 -20.39 -16.28 -37.08
N ALA A 10 -19.12 -16.35 -36.60
CA ALA A 10 -18.55 -17.56 -36.01
C ALA A 10 -17.88 -17.30 -34.67
N VAL A 11 -17.95 -18.29 -33.78
CA VAL A 11 -17.19 -18.28 -32.52
C VAL A 11 -15.83 -18.94 -32.77
N THR A 12 -14.76 -18.20 -32.52
CA THR A 12 -13.41 -18.74 -32.56
C THR A 12 -12.95 -19.08 -31.15
N GLN A 13 -12.85 -20.34 -30.83
CA GLN A 13 -12.28 -20.77 -29.53
C GLN A 13 -10.76 -20.82 -29.63
N VAL A 14 -10.11 -20.27 -28.62
CA VAL A 14 -8.65 -20.23 -28.52
C VAL A 14 -8.23 -20.75 -27.16
N ASP A 15 -7.56 -21.87 -27.15
CA ASP A 15 -6.96 -22.44 -25.92
C ASP A 15 -5.52 -21.93 -25.83
N VAL A 16 -5.17 -21.35 -24.69
CA VAL A 16 -3.85 -20.81 -24.40
C VAL A 16 -3.35 -21.39 -23.08
N THR A 17 -2.18 -21.99 -23.12
CA THR A 17 -1.46 -22.39 -21.91
C THR A 17 -0.46 -21.30 -21.58
N LEU A 18 -0.53 -20.80 -20.35
CA LEU A 18 0.44 -19.86 -19.80
C LEU A 18 1.36 -20.63 -18.85
N GLU A 19 2.64 -20.46 -19.04
CA GLU A 19 3.66 -21.04 -18.17
C GLU A 19 4.28 -19.93 -17.30
N HIS A 20 4.56 -20.26 -16.05
CA HIS A 20 5.35 -19.38 -15.19
C HIS A 20 6.78 -19.26 -15.74
N SER A 21 7.16 -18.08 -16.19
CA SER A 21 8.50 -17.81 -16.70
C SER A 21 9.56 -17.65 -15.61
N VAL A 22 9.13 -17.34 -14.38
CA VAL A 22 9.97 -17.20 -13.20
C VAL A 22 9.52 -18.19 -12.14
N LYS A 23 10.45 -18.97 -11.59
CA LYS A 23 10.18 -19.86 -10.47
C LYS A 23 10.05 -19.05 -9.19
N THR A 24 8.89 -19.11 -8.57
CA THR A 24 8.56 -18.39 -7.32
C THR A 24 8.24 -19.34 -6.17
N ASP A 25 8.58 -20.63 -6.31
CA ASP A 25 8.32 -21.65 -5.30
C ASP A 25 8.98 -21.25 -3.96
N GLY A 26 8.20 -21.21 -2.89
CA GLY A 26 8.65 -20.78 -1.56
C GLY A 26 8.72 -19.27 -1.35
N TRP A 27 8.30 -18.45 -2.32
CA TRP A 27 8.22 -17.00 -2.22
C TRP A 27 6.79 -16.50 -2.23
N LEU A 28 6.53 -15.45 -1.47
CA LEU A 28 5.27 -14.71 -1.52
C LEU A 28 5.53 -13.34 -2.15
N ALA A 29 4.68 -12.94 -3.09
CA ALA A 29 4.64 -11.58 -3.58
C ALA A 29 3.75 -10.75 -2.66
N ALA A 30 4.21 -9.57 -2.25
CA ALA A 30 3.45 -8.62 -1.47
C ALA A 30 3.41 -7.27 -2.17
N ASP A 31 2.26 -6.62 -2.15
CA ASP A 31 2.15 -5.20 -2.48
C ASP A 31 1.82 -4.45 -1.18
N MET A 32 2.77 -3.62 -0.77
CA MET A 32 2.78 -2.95 0.54
C MET A 32 2.31 -1.50 0.45
N HIS A 33 1.88 -1.03 -0.74
CA HIS A 33 1.48 0.35 -0.96
C HIS A 33 0.32 0.44 -1.98
N LEU A 34 -0.91 0.27 -1.49
CA LEU A 34 -2.10 0.15 -2.32
C LEU A 34 -3.13 1.24 -1.98
N HIS A 35 -3.60 1.95 -3.00
CA HIS A 35 -4.70 2.92 -2.89
C HIS A 35 -5.92 2.48 -3.67
N THR A 36 -7.08 2.85 -3.15
CA THR A 36 -8.36 2.70 -3.84
C THR A 36 -9.08 4.05 -3.94
N LYS A 37 -10.28 4.05 -4.52
CA LYS A 37 -11.15 5.23 -4.59
C LYS A 37 -11.44 5.88 -3.21
N ARG A 38 -11.07 5.25 -2.13
CA ARG A 38 -11.18 5.81 -0.77
C ARG A 38 -10.12 6.89 -0.54
N SER A 39 -8.96 6.78 -1.16
CA SER A 39 -7.96 7.84 -1.20
C SER A 39 -8.24 8.85 -2.30
N PHE A 40 -7.82 10.08 -2.10
CA PHE A 40 -8.05 11.18 -3.04
C PHE A 40 -7.28 11.02 -4.37
N ASP A 41 -6.19 10.29 -4.33
CA ASP A 41 -5.23 10.10 -5.43
C ASP A 41 -5.49 8.85 -6.28
N SER A 42 -6.49 8.03 -5.93
CA SER A 42 -6.87 6.85 -6.70
C SER A 42 -8.34 6.88 -7.13
N LYS A 43 -8.62 6.34 -8.33
CA LYS A 43 -9.98 6.17 -8.85
C LYS A 43 -10.43 4.72 -8.88
N LEU A 44 -9.56 3.79 -8.53
CA LEU A 44 -9.82 2.36 -8.64
C LEU A 44 -10.69 1.87 -7.47
N LEU A 45 -11.77 1.17 -7.78
CA LEU A 45 -12.61 0.55 -6.75
C LEU A 45 -11.83 -0.54 -6.02
N ALA A 46 -12.06 -0.71 -4.72
CA ALA A 46 -11.35 -1.70 -3.90
C ALA A 46 -11.47 -3.14 -4.46
N ALA A 47 -12.67 -3.51 -4.95
CA ALA A 47 -12.85 -4.82 -5.59
C ALA A 47 -11.96 -5.01 -6.83
N HIS A 48 -11.87 -3.98 -7.67
CA HIS A 48 -11.00 -4.03 -8.86
C HIS A 48 -9.53 -4.05 -8.47
N ARG A 49 -9.13 -3.35 -7.40
CA ARG A 49 -7.77 -3.39 -6.86
C ARG A 49 -7.42 -4.82 -6.43
N VAL A 50 -8.23 -5.43 -5.57
CA VAL A 50 -8.02 -6.80 -5.12
C VAL A 50 -7.92 -7.79 -6.30
N VAL A 51 -8.86 -7.69 -7.27
CA VAL A 51 -8.82 -8.56 -8.46
C VAL A 51 -7.53 -8.38 -9.24
N SER A 52 -7.10 -7.13 -9.50
CA SER A 52 -5.88 -6.87 -10.27
C SER A 52 -4.63 -7.40 -9.59
N GLU A 53 -4.52 -7.24 -8.28
CA GLU A 53 -3.38 -7.74 -7.52
C GLU A 53 -3.32 -9.28 -7.53
N VAL A 54 -4.45 -9.94 -7.21
CA VAL A 54 -4.51 -11.40 -7.17
C VAL A 54 -4.24 -12.03 -8.54
N VAL A 55 -4.79 -11.44 -9.62
CA VAL A 55 -4.54 -11.91 -11.00
C VAL A 55 -3.07 -11.70 -11.41
N SER A 56 -2.42 -10.67 -10.87
CA SER A 56 -0.99 -10.42 -11.07
C SER A 56 -0.08 -11.32 -10.24
N GLY A 57 -0.65 -12.16 -9.37
CA GLY A 57 0.11 -13.10 -8.54
C GLY A 57 0.57 -12.54 -7.20
N VAL A 58 -0.03 -11.45 -6.74
CA VAL A 58 0.23 -10.89 -5.40
C VAL A 58 -0.51 -11.73 -4.36
N HIS A 59 0.17 -12.12 -3.30
CA HIS A 59 -0.35 -12.96 -2.23
C HIS A 59 -0.68 -12.16 -0.96
N VAL A 60 0.04 -11.07 -0.70
CA VAL A 60 -0.17 -10.22 0.47
C VAL A 60 -0.49 -8.81 0.00
N LEU A 61 -1.67 -8.33 0.34
CA LEU A 61 -2.17 -7.01 -0.02
C LEU A 61 -2.21 -6.13 1.23
N VAL A 62 -1.56 -4.97 1.16
CA VAL A 62 -1.60 -3.98 2.24
C VAL A 62 -2.27 -2.70 1.73
N PRO A 63 -3.56 -2.50 2.03
CA PRO A 63 -4.21 -1.23 1.72
C PRO A 63 -3.63 -0.12 2.57
N THR A 64 -3.15 0.93 1.92
CA THR A 64 -2.52 2.08 2.56
C THR A 64 -3.24 3.37 2.20
N GLU A 65 -4.54 3.41 2.50
CA GLU A 65 -5.36 4.58 2.22
C GLU A 65 -4.92 5.78 3.07
N HIS A 66 -5.05 6.98 2.50
CA HIS A 66 -4.70 8.21 3.21
C HIS A 66 -5.66 8.54 4.33
N GLY A 67 -5.14 8.70 5.53
CA GLY A 67 -5.87 9.28 6.67
C GLY A 67 -6.81 8.34 7.41
N PHE A 68 -6.87 7.05 7.05
CA PHE A 68 -7.65 6.05 7.78
C PHE A 68 -7.07 4.64 7.61
N HIS A 69 -7.37 3.78 8.56
CA HIS A 69 -7.00 2.37 8.46
C HIS A 69 -7.91 1.63 7.47
N TYR A 70 -7.37 0.64 6.78
CA TYR A 70 -8.18 -0.18 5.90
C TYR A 70 -7.70 -1.63 5.89
N ASP A 71 -8.64 -2.53 5.57
CA ASP A 71 -8.40 -3.96 5.45
C ASP A 71 -9.19 -4.54 4.28
N PHE A 72 -8.56 -5.41 3.48
CA PHE A 72 -9.22 -6.10 2.38
C PHE A 72 -9.72 -7.49 2.74
N SER A 73 -9.57 -7.96 3.98
CA SER A 73 -9.86 -9.35 4.37
C SER A 73 -11.28 -9.78 3.99
N ASP A 74 -12.29 -8.98 4.35
CA ASP A 74 -13.69 -9.30 4.01
C ASP A 74 -13.93 -9.26 2.51
N LEU A 75 -13.29 -8.34 1.80
CA LEU A 75 -13.41 -8.21 0.36
C LEU A 75 -12.76 -9.38 -0.37
N ILE A 76 -11.55 -9.78 0.03
CA ILE A 76 -10.85 -10.97 -0.48
C ILE A 76 -11.72 -12.21 -0.31
N LYS A 77 -12.33 -12.37 0.86
CA LYS A 77 -13.24 -13.47 1.15
C LYS A 77 -14.50 -13.43 0.29
N SER A 78 -15.11 -12.25 0.12
CA SER A 78 -16.33 -12.10 -0.68
C SER A 78 -16.11 -12.35 -2.18
N LEU A 79 -14.89 -12.19 -2.65
CA LEU A 79 -14.47 -12.46 -4.03
C LEU A 79 -13.93 -13.89 -4.23
N ASP A 80 -14.02 -14.74 -3.21
CA ASP A 80 -13.52 -16.13 -3.22
C ASP A 80 -12.01 -16.26 -3.49
N TYR A 81 -11.23 -15.28 -3.03
CA TYR A 81 -9.78 -15.28 -3.15
C TYR A 81 -9.02 -15.68 -1.87
N GLY A 82 -9.73 -16.11 -0.82
CA GLY A 82 -9.12 -16.42 0.47
C GLY A 82 -8.06 -17.53 0.48
N GLN A 83 -8.02 -18.37 -0.59
CA GLN A 83 -6.96 -19.36 -0.76
C GLN A 83 -5.76 -18.83 -1.56
N ARG A 84 -5.83 -17.62 -2.08
CA ARG A 84 -4.82 -17.02 -2.96
C ARG A 84 -4.14 -15.81 -2.38
N ALA A 85 -4.85 -15.06 -1.56
CA ALA A 85 -4.35 -13.81 -0.99
C ALA A 85 -4.83 -13.59 0.44
N VAL A 86 -4.04 -12.82 1.17
CA VAL A 86 -4.37 -12.30 2.50
C VAL A 86 -4.20 -10.79 2.51
N SER A 87 -4.87 -10.12 3.43
CA SER A 87 -4.67 -8.70 3.69
C SER A 87 -3.95 -8.50 5.02
N ILE A 88 -3.08 -7.50 5.05
CA ILE A 88 -2.55 -6.92 6.29
C ILE A 88 -3.14 -5.52 6.39
N PRO A 89 -3.92 -5.20 7.43
CA PRO A 89 -4.47 -3.86 7.58
C PRO A 89 -3.37 -2.80 7.64
N GLY A 90 -3.54 -1.73 6.89
CA GLY A 90 -2.55 -0.66 6.78
C GLY A 90 -3.18 0.72 6.61
N SER A 91 -2.32 1.71 6.52
CA SER A 91 -2.65 3.10 6.23
C SER A 91 -1.43 3.80 5.65
N GLU A 92 -1.65 4.85 4.88
CA GLU A 92 -0.60 5.81 4.58
C GLU A 92 -0.81 7.08 5.41
N TYR A 93 0.13 7.34 6.30
CA TYR A 93 0.09 8.53 7.14
C TYR A 93 0.83 9.69 6.47
N ASN A 94 0.19 10.87 6.59
CA ASN A 94 0.77 12.12 6.12
C ASN A 94 1.49 12.81 7.28
N PHE A 95 2.69 13.31 7.03
CA PHE A 95 3.47 14.07 8.01
C PHE A 95 4.30 15.17 7.33
N GLN A 96 4.89 16.02 8.11
CA GLN A 96 5.79 17.03 7.57
C GLN A 96 7.02 16.37 6.94
N GLY A 97 7.11 16.44 5.63
CA GLY A 97 8.21 15.87 4.88
C GLY A 97 7.83 14.68 4.00
N GLY A 98 6.58 14.23 4.00
CA GLY A 98 6.15 13.17 3.10
C GLY A 98 5.11 12.23 3.66
N HIS A 99 5.15 10.99 3.20
CA HIS A 99 4.22 9.96 3.61
C HIS A 99 4.95 8.73 4.14
N ALA A 100 4.26 7.96 4.99
CA ALA A 100 4.75 6.67 5.44
C ALA A 100 3.65 5.63 5.42
N GLY A 101 3.95 4.45 4.91
CA GLY A 101 3.15 3.25 5.05
C GLY A 101 3.26 2.74 6.49
N ILE A 102 2.11 2.53 7.13
CA ILE A 102 2.00 2.10 8.52
C ILE A 102 1.25 0.77 8.53
N TYR A 103 1.90 -0.29 8.96
CA TYR A 103 1.30 -1.61 9.05
C TYR A 103 2.11 -2.58 9.95
N PRO A 104 1.47 -3.60 10.59
CA PRO A 104 0.03 -3.76 10.67
C PRO A 104 -0.62 -2.70 11.57
N VAL A 105 -1.85 -2.30 11.25
CA VAL A 105 -2.65 -1.41 12.11
C VAL A 105 -3.89 -2.12 12.63
N VAL A 106 -4.50 -1.61 13.69
CA VAL A 106 -5.81 -2.09 14.14
C VAL A 106 -6.89 -1.43 13.30
N TYR A 107 -7.59 -2.23 12.49
CA TYR A 107 -8.74 -1.78 11.72
C TYR A 107 -10.01 -1.88 12.56
N ASP A 108 -10.70 -0.76 12.74
CA ASP A 108 -12.01 -0.69 13.42
C ASP A 108 -13.07 -0.15 12.45
N PRO A 109 -13.91 -1.00 11.84
CA PRO A 109 -14.90 -0.59 10.87
C PRO A 109 -15.99 0.33 11.44
N THR A 110 -16.08 0.46 12.76
CA THR A 110 -17.09 1.27 13.47
C THR A 110 -16.51 2.54 14.08
N GLY A 111 -15.20 2.58 14.22
CA GLY A 111 -14.48 3.70 14.81
C GLY A 111 -14.30 4.89 13.85
N PRO A 112 -14.03 6.09 14.40
CA PRO A 112 -13.67 7.23 13.57
C PRO A 112 -12.39 6.92 12.79
N PHE A 113 -12.32 7.40 11.54
CA PHE A 113 -11.19 7.14 10.63
C PHE A 113 -10.80 5.65 10.51
N LEU A 114 -11.76 4.76 10.80
CA LEU A 114 -11.59 3.30 10.79
C LEU A 114 -10.47 2.80 11.72
N GLY A 115 -10.21 3.54 12.79
CA GLY A 115 -9.18 3.23 13.79
C GLY A 115 -7.92 4.11 13.69
N ALA A 116 -7.75 4.90 12.62
CA ALA A 116 -6.62 5.80 12.51
C ALA A 116 -6.71 6.96 13.52
N PRO A 117 -5.57 7.49 13.98
CA PRO A 117 -5.56 8.64 14.87
C PRO A 117 -6.20 9.87 14.22
N PRO A 118 -6.93 10.70 14.99
CA PRO A 118 -7.64 11.87 14.46
C PRO A 118 -6.73 12.95 13.85
N TRP A 119 -5.44 12.94 14.16
CA TRP A 119 -4.46 13.84 13.53
C TRP A 119 -4.11 13.45 12.08
N GLN A 120 -4.60 12.31 11.60
CA GLN A 120 -4.50 11.89 10.21
C GLN A 120 -5.68 12.32 9.34
N GLU A 121 -6.62 13.11 9.90
CA GLU A 121 -7.79 13.57 9.17
C GLU A 121 -7.41 14.39 7.93
N TRP A 122 -7.89 13.93 6.78
CA TRP A 122 -7.78 14.67 5.52
C TRP A 122 -8.96 15.67 5.38
N PRO A 123 -8.81 16.90 4.84
CA PRO A 123 -7.65 17.45 4.13
C PRO A 123 -6.68 18.28 4.99
N LYS A 124 -6.75 18.19 6.27
CA LYS A 124 -5.86 18.91 7.18
C LYS A 124 -5.03 17.92 8.01
N PRO A 125 -4.14 17.15 7.36
CA PRO A 125 -3.20 16.37 8.15
C PRO A 125 -2.46 17.38 9.05
N ASN A 126 -2.47 17.13 10.33
CA ASN A 126 -1.60 17.86 11.21
C ASN A 126 -0.19 17.47 10.77
N MET A 127 0.45 18.34 10.01
CA MET A 127 1.76 18.10 9.38
C MET A 127 2.82 18.01 10.47
N ALA A 128 2.78 16.91 11.16
CA ALA A 128 3.53 16.68 12.34
C ALA A 128 4.98 16.33 12.01
N ASP A 129 5.84 16.76 12.88
CA ASP A 129 7.25 16.43 12.86
C ASP A 129 7.48 14.92 13.02
N PRO A 130 8.20 14.26 12.11
CA PRO A 130 8.51 12.84 12.19
C PRO A 130 9.14 12.41 13.52
N GLU A 131 9.99 13.25 14.12
CA GLU A 131 10.63 12.96 15.40
C GLU A 131 9.62 12.79 16.54
N THR A 132 8.49 13.49 16.46
CA THR A 132 7.41 13.41 17.43
C THR A 132 6.49 12.22 17.15
N TYR A 133 6.15 11.98 15.89
CA TYR A 133 5.07 11.06 15.55
C TYR A 133 5.50 9.62 15.31
N PHE A 134 6.68 9.36 14.77
CA PHE A 134 7.12 7.97 14.56
C PHE A 134 7.20 7.16 15.85
N PRO A 135 7.74 7.71 16.97
CA PRO A 135 7.66 7.02 18.25
C PRO A 135 6.23 6.74 18.74
N LEU A 136 5.29 7.66 18.49
CA LEU A 136 3.89 7.47 18.84
C LEU A 136 3.21 6.41 17.97
N ILE A 137 3.60 6.31 16.71
CA ILE A 137 3.11 5.26 15.80
C ILE A 137 3.54 3.89 16.32
N HIS A 138 4.82 3.70 16.66
CA HIS A 138 5.31 2.43 17.19
C HIS A 138 4.65 2.00 18.50
N GLN A 139 4.10 2.96 19.26
CA GLN A 139 3.35 2.67 20.50
C GLN A 139 1.89 2.30 20.26
N GLN A 140 1.38 2.39 19.04
CA GLN A 140 0.02 1.99 18.73
C GLN A 140 -0.15 0.46 18.88
N ALA A 141 -1.39 0.05 19.09
CA ALA A 141 -1.73 -1.36 19.15
C ALA A 141 -1.34 -2.07 17.83
N GLY A 142 -0.68 -3.22 17.95
CA GLY A 142 -0.11 -3.95 16.82
C GLY A 142 1.36 -3.64 16.56
N SER A 143 1.95 -2.65 17.23
CA SER A 143 3.35 -2.21 17.06
C SER A 143 3.71 -2.06 15.58
N PRO A 144 3.04 -1.16 14.85
CA PRO A 144 3.20 -1.05 13.42
C PRO A 144 4.60 -0.59 13.02
N LEU A 145 5.03 -1.06 11.87
CA LEU A 145 6.22 -0.55 11.18
C LEU A 145 5.91 0.81 10.55
N VAL A 146 6.94 1.63 10.44
CA VAL A 146 6.94 2.90 9.73
C VAL A 146 7.83 2.76 8.50
N ILE A 147 7.23 2.78 7.32
CA ILE A 147 7.94 2.64 6.04
C ILE A 147 7.82 3.94 5.27
N ILE A 148 8.92 4.61 5.01
CA ILE A 148 8.92 5.87 4.24
C ILE A 148 8.54 5.58 2.79
N ASN A 149 7.45 6.17 2.34
CA ASN A 149 6.95 6.01 0.98
C ASN A 149 7.62 7.01 0.03
N HIS A 150 7.78 6.62 -1.24
CA HIS A 150 8.29 7.44 -2.35
C HIS A 150 9.26 8.57 -1.93
N PRO A 151 10.38 8.25 -1.25
CA PRO A 151 11.23 9.24 -0.59
C PRO A 151 11.87 10.27 -1.52
N ARG A 152 11.80 10.04 -2.84
CA ARG A 152 12.38 10.90 -3.90
C ARG A 152 11.36 11.66 -4.72
N LEU A 153 10.06 11.56 -4.43
CA LEU A 153 9.04 12.33 -5.16
C LEU A 153 9.28 13.83 -4.98
N PRO A 154 9.25 14.61 -6.07
CA PRO A 154 9.36 16.06 -5.99
C PRO A 154 8.00 16.72 -5.68
N PRO A 155 8.04 18.01 -5.28
CA PRO A 155 8.88 18.59 -4.23
C PRO A 155 8.24 18.46 -2.85
N ASP A 156 6.94 18.09 -2.77
CA ASP A 156 6.15 18.21 -1.54
C ASP A 156 5.87 16.85 -0.88
N LEU A 157 6.15 15.76 -1.57
CA LEU A 157 5.85 14.39 -1.12
C LEU A 157 7.09 13.53 -0.87
N GLY A 158 8.27 14.01 -1.23
CA GLY A 158 9.54 13.26 -1.11
C GLY A 158 10.25 13.55 0.20
N TYR A 159 10.36 12.55 1.06
CA TYR A 159 10.98 12.64 2.38
C TYR A 159 12.38 13.27 2.35
N PHE A 160 13.23 12.84 1.42
CA PHE A 160 14.60 13.33 1.35
C PHE A 160 14.71 14.82 1.00
N LEU A 161 13.80 15.32 0.18
CA LEU A 161 13.81 16.72 -0.23
C LEU A 161 13.22 17.63 0.84
N ASN A 162 12.14 17.22 1.47
CA ASN A 162 11.40 18.04 2.41
C ASN A 162 12.12 18.20 3.75
N ILE A 163 12.62 17.11 4.32
CA ILE A 163 13.37 17.18 5.57
C ILE A 163 14.87 17.33 5.35
N ARG A 164 15.33 17.49 4.10
CA ARG A 164 16.74 17.58 3.73
C ARG A 164 17.55 16.42 4.32
N TRP A 165 16.99 15.20 4.26
CA TRP A 165 17.59 14.01 4.82
C TRP A 165 18.98 13.78 4.26
N ARG A 166 19.92 13.47 5.14
CA ARG A 166 21.29 13.04 4.80
C ARG A 166 21.67 11.89 5.72
N PRO A 167 22.45 10.90 5.27
CA PRO A 167 23.05 9.93 6.17
C PRO A 167 23.79 10.63 7.32
N GLY A 168 23.56 10.20 8.55
CA GLY A 168 24.18 10.78 9.75
C GLY A 168 23.37 11.87 10.44
N LEU A 169 22.22 12.30 9.90
CA LEU A 169 21.28 13.13 10.67
C LEU A 169 20.58 12.32 11.76
N PRO A 170 20.14 12.96 12.86
CA PRO A 170 19.42 12.29 13.96
C PRO A 170 18.25 11.44 13.48
N LEU A 171 17.46 11.93 12.51
CA LEU A 171 16.34 11.21 11.89
C LEU A 171 16.76 9.94 11.16
N SER A 172 17.98 9.87 10.62
CA SER A 172 18.49 8.70 9.93
C SER A 172 19.13 7.68 10.87
N THR A 173 19.54 8.11 12.06
CA THR A 173 20.29 7.29 13.03
C THR A 173 19.44 6.88 14.23
N ALA A 174 18.32 7.52 14.47
CA ALA A 174 17.52 7.32 15.66
C ALA A 174 16.58 6.09 15.60
N GLY A 175 16.61 5.30 14.50
CA GLY A 175 15.71 4.14 14.38
C GLY A 175 14.23 4.51 14.41
N LEU A 176 13.88 5.70 13.97
CA LEU A 176 12.52 6.23 14.03
C LEU A 176 11.61 5.63 12.96
N PHE A 177 12.17 5.14 11.85
CA PHE A 177 11.46 4.39 10.84
C PHE A 177 12.15 3.05 10.58
N ASP A 178 11.38 2.07 10.10
CA ASP A 178 11.83 0.69 9.95
C ASP A 178 12.35 0.38 8.55
N GLY A 179 11.89 1.14 7.57
CA GLY A 179 12.28 0.94 6.18
C GLY A 179 11.88 2.09 5.27
N MET A 180 12.20 1.95 3.98
CA MET A 180 11.81 2.90 2.95
C MET A 180 11.64 2.22 1.60
N GLU A 181 10.79 2.78 0.75
CA GLU A 181 10.71 2.38 -0.64
C GLU A 181 11.97 2.77 -1.40
N ILE A 182 12.56 1.84 -2.13
CA ILE A 182 13.72 2.09 -2.99
C ILE A 182 13.27 2.45 -4.39
N LEU A 183 12.26 1.74 -4.90
CA LEU A 183 11.63 1.95 -6.20
C LEU A 183 10.13 2.10 -5.96
N ASN A 184 9.60 3.23 -6.38
CA ASN A 184 8.17 3.46 -6.48
C ASN A 184 7.87 3.67 -7.97
N GLY A 185 6.72 3.22 -8.46
CA GLY A 185 6.36 3.19 -9.88
C GLY A 185 6.37 4.54 -10.64
N TYR A 186 6.87 5.58 -10.02
CA TYR A 186 7.20 6.85 -10.64
C TYR A 186 8.69 6.84 -11.03
N ALA A 187 8.99 6.18 -12.14
CA ALA A 187 10.30 6.27 -12.80
C ALA A 187 10.23 7.15 -14.03
#